data_76877a844ac84a029a800b75ae199d3c
#
_entry.id   76877a844ac84a029a800b75ae199d3c
#
_cell.length_a   1.000
_cell.length_b   1.000
_cell.length_c   1.000
_cell.angle_alpha   90.00
_cell.angle_beta   90.00
_cell.angle_gamma   90.00
#
_symmetry.space_group_name_H-M   'P 1'
#
loop_
_entity.id
_entity.type
_entity.pdbx_description
1 polymer ?
#
loop_
_entity_poly.entity_id
_entity_poly.type
_entity_poly.pdbx_seq_one_letter_code
_entity_poly.pdbx_strand_id
1 'polypeptide(L)'
;LAALQSRTNYQTIDAYQNYLYLANLQSHAIEEYAKTKITDKEIEAYYKDEAIGDMEINHILITSDVKDGATTDEKKKAEEAAKKTVNEIIEKLNTAKKNKEDITEAFTKLAKEYSKDDATKDKGGALGKVNFGDLDSKYDELLNAAKKLKDGEYSTSVITTELGYHVILKVKSYEKDTLENLKDKIVETLAEKYISKNQNSVGLNALQHYRKEYGMEIQDDEIKKQYSNYLQNALASIASANSSTTK
;
A
#
# COMPACT_ATOMS: atom_id res chain seq x y z
N LEU A 1 18.72 -18.95 18.69
CA LEU A 1 19.84 -19.00 17.75
C LEU A 1 19.58 -20.04 16.66
N ALA A 2 19.25 -21.31 17.00
CA ALA A 2 19.00 -22.38 16.02
C ALA A 2 17.89 -22.04 15.02
N ALA A 3 16.79 -21.42 15.46
CA ALA A 3 15.71 -20.96 14.56
C ALA A 3 16.16 -19.81 13.64
N LEU A 4 17.08 -18.95 14.08
CA LEU A 4 17.67 -17.91 13.25
C LEU A 4 18.56 -18.54 12.17
N GLN A 5 19.45 -19.44 12.57
CA GLN A 5 20.38 -20.13 11.65
C GLN A 5 19.66 -20.99 10.61
N SER A 6 18.52 -21.60 10.96
CA SER A 6 17.72 -22.41 10.06
C SER A 6 16.89 -21.61 9.04
N ARG A 7 16.58 -20.34 9.35
CA ARG A 7 15.74 -19.46 8.53
C ARG A 7 16.51 -18.35 7.80
N THR A 8 17.74 -18.09 8.20
CA THR A 8 18.59 -17.05 7.66
C THR A 8 20.03 -17.58 7.51
N ASN A 9 20.85 -16.89 6.74
CA ASN A 9 22.29 -17.22 6.58
C ASN A 9 23.15 -16.61 7.70
N TYR A 10 22.56 -16.01 8.75
CA TYR A 10 23.31 -15.35 9.82
C TYR A 10 23.65 -16.32 10.94
N GLN A 11 24.94 -16.34 11.33
CA GLN A 11 25.48 -17.25 12.33
C GLN A 11 25.31 -16.75 13.77
N THR A 12 25.12 -15.45 13.97
CA THR A 12 24.93 -14.81 15.28
C THR A 12 23.76 -13.87 15.28
N ILE A 13 23.19 -13.61 16.46
CA ILE A 13 22.13 -12.62 16.65
C ILE A 13 22.65 -11.22 16.32
N ASP A 14 23.85 -10.87 16.74
CA ASP A 14 24.47 -9.55 16.49
C ASP A 14 24.64 -9.28 14.99
N ALA A 15 25.08 -10.30 14.23
CA ALA A 15 25.21 -10.17 12.77
C ALA A 15 23.85 -9.92 12.11
N TYR A 16 22.79 -10.58 12.58
CA TYR A 16 21.44 -10.36 12.08
C TYR A 16 20.88 -8.98 12.49
N GLN A 17 21.13 -8.55 13.73
CA GLN A 17 20.74 -7.22 14.19
C GLN A 17 21.44 -6.12 13.38
N ASN A 18 22.74 -6.26 13.14
CA ASN A 18 23.49 -5.33 12.28
C ASN A 18 22.94 -5.30 10.85
N TYR A 19 22.59 -6.44 10.29
CA TYR A 19 21.93 -6.49 8.98
C TYR A 19 20.60 -5.72 8.98
N LEU A 20 19.73 -5.97 9.96
CA LEU A 20 18.44 -5.26 10.07
C LEU A 20 18.64 -3.76 10.25
N TYR A 21 19.62 -3.37 11.06
CA TYR A 21 19.97 -1.95 11.24
C TYR A 21 20.41 -1.29 9.94
N LEU A 22 21.31 -1.94 9.19
CA LEU A 22 21.80 -1.42 7.90
C LEU A 22 20.68 -1.41 6.84
N ALA A 23 19.83 -2.44 6.81
CA ALA A 23 18.69 -2.49 5.91
C ALA A 23 17.70 -1.36 6.20
N ASN A 24 17.43 -1.07 7.48
CA ASN A 24 16.57 0.04 7.89
C ASN A 24 17.17 1.40 7.50
N LEU A 25 18.48 1.61 7.75
CA LEU A 25 19.17 2.82 7.31
C LEU A 25 19.12 3.01 5.79
N GLN A 26 19.28 1.92 5.04
CA GLN A 26 19.20 1.95 3.58
C GLN A 26 17.80 2.31 3.10
N SER A 27 16.77 1.72 3.70
CA SER A 27 15.37 2.05 3.39
C SER A 27 15.10 3.53 3.63
N HIS A 28 15.46 4.03 4.81
CA HIS A 28 15.30 5.45 5.14
C HIS A 28 16.07 6.38 4.19
N ALA A 29 17.29 6.03 3.82
CA ALA A 29 18.07 6.81 2.86
C ALA A 29 17.38 6.83 1.47
N ILE A 30 16.77 5.72 1.04
CA ILE A 30 16.02 5.67 -0.22
C ILE A 30 14.78 6.57 -0.14
N GLU A 31 14.05 6.56 0.97
CA GLU A 31 12.87 7.41 1.19
C GLU A 31 13.26 8.90 1.15
N GLU A 32 14.28 9.30 1.90
CA GLU A 32 14.77 10.68 1.91
C GLU A 32 15.28 11.11 0.52
N TYR A 33 16.01 10.24 -0.18
CA TYR A 33 16.41 10.51 -1.55
C TYR A 33 15.20 10.70 -2.47
N ALA A 34 14.18 9.85 -2.36
CA ALA A 34 12.97 9.97 -3.17
C ALA A 34 12.25 11.30 -2.93
N LYS A 35 12.18 11.77 -1.67
CA LYS A 35 11.61 13.10 -1.34
C LYS A 35 12.34 14.23 -2.06
N THR A 36 13.67 14.13 -2.25
CA THR A 36 14.46 15.14 -3.01
C THR A 36 14.09 15.20 -4.50
N LYS A 37 13.38 14.22 -5.02
CA LYS A 37 12.95 14.16 -6.43
C LYS A 37 11.58 14.76 -6.66
N ILE A 38 10.84 15.04 -5.59
CA ILE A 38 9.49 15.60 -5.68
C ILE A 38 9.58 17.12 -5.83
N THR A 39 8.95 17.63 -6.86
CA THR A 39 8.94 19.06 -7.17
C THR A 39 7.70 19.76 -6.61
N ASP A 40 7.79 21.06 -6.32
CA ASP A 40 6.63 21.85 -5.88
C ASP A 40 5.48 21.79 -6.91
N LYS A 41 5.77 21.72 -8.21
CA LYS A 41 4.77 21.55 -9.24
C LYS A 41 3.99 20.23 -9.12
N GLU A 42 4.67 19.15 -8.78
CA GLU A 42 4.02 17.85 -8.54
C GLU A 42 3.18 17.88 -7.27
N ILE A 43 3.65 18.54 -6.22
CA ILE A 43 2.92 18.75 -4.97
C ILE A 43 1.62 19.53 -5.22
N GLU A 44 1.70 20.66 -5.95
CA GLU A 44 0.54 21.46 -6.29
C GLU A 44 -0.45 20.71 -7.17
N ALA A 45 0.03 19.97 -8.16
CA ALA A 45 -0.80 19.14 -9.03
C ALA A 45 -1.52 18.04 -8.25
N TYR A 46 -0.79 17.33 -7.38
CA TYR A 46 -1.39 16.30 -6.53
C TYR A 46 -2.43 16.90 -5.57
N TYR A 47 -2.11 18.01 -4.93
CA TYR A 47 -3.06 18.71 -4.07
C TYR A 47 -4.33 19.10 -4.80
N LYS A 48 -4.20 19.64 -6.01
CA LYS A 48 -5.36 20.08 -6.82
C LYS A 48 -6.23 18.92 -7.27
N ASP A 49 -5.61 17.87 -7.82
CA ASP A 49 -6.31 16.87 -8.63
C ASP A 49 -6.58 15.56 -7.84
N GLU A 50 -5.72 15.20 -6.89
CA GLU A 50 -5.77 13.92 -6.17
C GLU A 50 -6.12 14.04 -4.69
N ALA A 51 -5.57 15.06 -4.01
CA ALA A 51 -5.80 15.22 -2.58
C ALA A 51 -7.28 15.50 -2.28
N ILE A 52 -7.79 14.80 -1.31
CA ILE A 52 -9.17 14.93 -0.80
C ILE A 52 -9.16 15.20 0.71
N GLY A 53 -10.30 15.56 1.26
CA GLY A 53 -10.50 15.55 2.71
C GLY A 53 -10.57 14.13 3.24
N ASP A 54 -10.40 14.00 4.54
CA ASP A 54 -10.54 12.70 5.21
C ASP A 54 -11.94 12.14 5.01
N MET A 55 -12.04 10.82 5.12
CA MET A 55 -13.31 10.09 5.04
C MET A 55 -13.46 9.14 6.23
N GLU A 56 -14.64 9.06 6.80
CA GLU A 56 -15.01 7.94 7.67
C GLU A 56 -15.58 6.83 6.82
N ILE A 57 -14.97 5.65 6.91
CA ILE A 57 -15.31 4.48 6.09
C ILE A 57 -15.48 3.28 7.00
N ASN A 58 -16.55 2.54 6.73
CA ASN A 58 -16.73 1.19 7.24
C ASN A 58 -16.54 0.19 6.10
N HIS A 59 -15.96 -0.99 6.39
CA HIS A 59 -15.80 -2.06 5.41
C HIS A 59 -16.25 -3.42 5.94
N ILE A 60 -16.59 -4.31 5.02
CA ILE A 60 -16.82 -5.74 5.26
C ILE A 60 -15.83 -6.47 4.38
N LEU A 61 -14.92 -7.24 4.98
CA LEU A 61 -13.94 -8.06 4.28
C LEU A 61 -14.43 -9.50 4.18
N ILE A 62 -14.44 -10.06 2.99
CA ILE A 62 -14.66 -11.48 2.73
C ILE A 62 -13.41 -12.06 2.09
N THR A 63 -12.82 -13.06 2.72
CA THR A 63 -11.65 -13.77 2.21
C THR A 63 -12.07 -15.01 1.42
N SER A 64 -11.25 -15.40 0.44
CA SER A 64 -11.34 -16.72 -0.15
C SER A 64 -10.55 -17.68 0.76
N ASP A 65 -11.25 -18.40 1.63
CA ASP A 65 -10.62 -19.34 2.55
C ASP A 65 -10.11 -20.56 1.75
N VAL A 66 -8.82 -20.54 1.42
CA VAL A 66 -8.15 -21.62 0.67
C VAL A 66 -7.08 -22.24 1.54
N LYS A 67 -7.05 -23.57 1.60
CA LYS A 67 -6.00 -24.31 2.33
C LYS A 67 -4.65 -24.23 1.59
N ASP A 68 -3.57 -24.27 2.34
CA ASP A 68 -2.24 -24.41 1.75
C ASP A 68 -2.16 -25.63 0.84
N GLY A 69 -1.63 -25.45 -0.38
CA GLY A 69 -1.54 -26.52 -1.38
C GLY A 69 -2.80 -26.73 -2.23
N ALA A 70 -3.83 -25.88 -2.10
CA ALA A 70 -5.02 -25.97 -2.93
C ALA A 70 -4.72 -25.81 -4.42
N THR A 71 -5.41 -26.61 -5.24
CA THR A 71 -5.36 -26.57 -6.70
C THR A 71 -5.91 -25.24 -7.25
N THR A 72 -5.57 -24.94 -8.50
CA THR A 72 -6.10 -23.75 -9.19
C THR A 72 -7.64 -23.72 -9.23
N ASP A 73 -8.27 -24.87 -9.43
CA ASP A 73 -9.73 -24.99 -9.47
C ASP A 73 -10.37 -24.77 -8.10
N GLU A 74 -9.74 -25.26 -7.03
CA GLU A 74 -10.22 -25.01 -5.65
C GLU A 74 -10.09 -23.54 -5.29
N LYS A 75 -8.97 -22.88 -5.65
CA LYS A 75 -8.79 -21.43 -5.49
C LYS A 75 -9.88 -20.66 -6.20
N LYS A 76 -10.14 -20.98 -7.48
CA LYS A 76 -11.17 -20.32 -8.28
C LYS A 76 -12.57 -20.49 -7.68
N LYS A 77 -12.92 -21.69 -7.22
CA LYS A 77 -14.21 -21.92 -6.56
C LYS A 77 -14.36 -21.13 -5.25
N ALA A 78 -13.29 -21.04 -4.46
CA ALA A 78 -13.30 -20.26 -3.22
C ALA A 78 -13.46 -18.75 -3.49
N GLU A 79 -12.80 -18.22 -4.53
CA GLU A 79 -12.96 -16.85 -4.98
C GLU A 79 -14.39 -16.56 -5.47
N GLU A 80 -14.97 -17.46 -6.25
CA GLU A 80 -16.37 -17.34 -6.71
C GLU A 80 -17.35 -17.36 -5.53
N ALA A 81 -17.12 -18.23 -4.54
CA ALA A 81 -17.92 -18.28 -3.32
C ALA A 81 -17.81 -17.00 -2.50
N ALA A 82 -16.60 -16.46 -2.33
CA ALA A 82 -16.38 -15.19 -1.64
C ALA A 82 -17.09 -14.03 -2.36
N LYS A 83 -16.96 -13.92 -3.67
CA LYS A 83 -17.68 -12.91 -4.48
C LYS A 83 -19.20 -13.04 -4.38
N LYS A 84 -19.70 -14.28 -4.36
CA LYS A 84 -21.13 -14.53 -4.16
C LYS A 84 -21.60 -14.00 -2.80
N THR A 85 -20.85 -14.28 -1.72
CA THR A 85 -21.16 -13.76 -0.38
C THR A 85 -21.18 -12.23 -0.37
N VAL A 86 -20.22 -11.57 -1.02
CA VAL A 86 -20.21 -10.11 -1.14
C VAL A 86 -21.45 -9.59 -1.87
N ASN A 87 -21.86 -10.22 -2.97
CA ASN A 87 -23.07 -9.85 -3.68
C ASN A 87 -24.34 -10.04 -2.83
N GLU A 88 -24.41 -11.11 -2.03
CA GLU A 88 -25.51 -11.33 -1.08
C GLU A 88 -25.58 -10.22 -0.01
N ILE A 89 -24.45 -9.74 0.47
CA ILE A 89 -24.36 -8.59 1.39
C ILE A 89 -24.88 -7.32 0.71
N ILE A 90 -24.45 -7.06 -0.53
CA ILE A 90 -24.93 -5.91 -1.31
C ILE A 90 -26.47 -5.97 -1.50
N GLU A 91 -27.02 -7.14 -1.82
CA GLU A 91 -28.47 -7.32 -1.97
C GLU A 91 -29.23 -7.11 -0.65
N LYS A 92 -28.66 -7.52 0.49
CA LYS A 92 -29.24 -7.22 1.81
C LYS A 92 -29.26 -5.71 2.08
N LEU A 93 -28.19 -5.00 1.73
CA LEU A 93 -28.12 -3.52 1.84
C LEU A 93 -29.11 -2.84 0.89
N ASN A 94 -29.23 -3.32 -0.35
CA ASN A 94 -30.24 -2.84 -1.31
C ASN A 94 -31.68 -3.02 -0.76
N THR A 95 -31.92 -4.12 -0.10
CA THR A 95 -33.21 -4.41 0.54
C THR A 95 -33.49 -3.48 1.72
N ALA A 96 -32.50 -3.27 2.59
CA ALA A 96 -32.57 -2.33 3.71
C ALA A 96 -32.86 -0.89 3.20
N LYS A 97 -32.13 -0.47 2.15
CA LYS A 97 -32.36 0.84 1.51
C LYS A 97 -33.77 0.98 0.95
N LYS A 98 -34.29 -0.06 0.27
CA LYS A 98 -35.67 -0.08 -0.26
C LYS A 98 -36.69 0.02 0.86
N ASN A 99 -36.44 -0.63 1.99
CA ASN A 99 -37.31 -0.60 3.16
C ASN A 99 -37.16 0.71 3.98
N LYS A 100 -36.25 1.62 3.58
CA LYS A 100 -35.93 2.88 4.31
C LYS A 100 -35.35 2.62 5.71
N GLU A 101 -34.65 1.50 5.90
CA GLU A 101 -33.90 1.20 7.12
C GLU A 101 -32.66 2.06 7.20
N ASP A 102 -32.13 2.24 8.42
CA ASP A 102 -30.83 2.92 8.61
C ASP A 102 -29.71 2.05 8.02
N ILE A 103 -29.04 2.58 6.99
CA ILE A 103 -28.00 1.86 6.26
C ILE A 103 -26.76 1.63 7.14
N THR A 104 -26.44 2.55 8.04
CA THR A 104 -25.29 2.40 8.94
C THR A 104 -25.54 1.28 9.94
N GLU A 105 -26.76 1.18 10.48
CA GLU A 105 -27.14 0.06 11.35
C GLU A 105 -27.17 -1.28 10.62
N ALA A 106 -27.75 -1.31 9.39
CA ALA A 106 -27.78 -2.50 8.56
C ALA A 106 -26.36 -2.97 8.21
N PHE A 107 -25.49 -2.05 7.81
CA PHE A 107 -24.11 -2.34 7.51
C PHE A 107 -23.36 -2.88 8.73
N THR A 108 -23.55 -2.26 9.89
CA THR A 108 -22.96 -2.69 11.16
C THR A 108 -23.33 -4.14 11.52
N LYS A 109 -24.60 -4.52 11.33
CA LYS A 109 -25.08 -5.89 11.57
C LYS A 109 -24.39 -6.87 10.61
N LEU A 110 -24.34 -6.52 9.33
CA LEU A 110 -23.69 -7.35 8.29
C LEU A 110 -22.19 -7.46 8.49
N ALA A 111 -21.51 -6.40 8.95
CA ALA A 111 -20.09 -6.44 9.28
C ALA A 111 -19.81 -7.45 10.40
N LYS A 112 -20.60 -7.43 11.49
CA LYS A 112 -20.46 -8.39 12.59
C LYS A 112 -20.75 -9.84 12.17
N GLU A 113 -21.68 -10.04 11.24
CA GLU A 113 -22.11 -11.36 10.78
C GLU A 113 -21.12 -11.97 9.78
N TYR A 114 -20.62 -11.17 8.84
CA TYR A 114 -19.91 -11.68 7.66
C TYR A 114 -18.42 -11.32 7.62
N SER A 115 -17.99 -10.19 8.21
CA SER A 115 -16.63 -9.70 8.02
C SER A 115 -15.58 -10.67 8.62
N LYS A 116 -14.53 -10.87 7.85
CA LYS A 116 -13.32 -11.62 8.25
C LYS A 116 -12.23 -10.72 8.81
N ASP A 117 -12.48 -9.42 8.91
CA ASP A 117 -11.55 -8.48 9.55
C ASP A 117 -11.82 -8.41 11.06
N ASP A 118 -11.06 -9.18 11.82
CA ASP A 118 -11.19 -9.25 13.28
C ASP A 118 -10.91 -7.90 13.99
N ALA A 119 -10.18 -7.00 13.35
CA ALA A 119 -9.85 -5.70 13.94
C ALA A 119 -11.06 -4.74 13.96
N THR A 120 -11.96 -4.86 12.96
CA THR A 120 -13.05 -3.91 12.75
C THR A 120 -14.44 -4.51 12.81
N LYS A 121 -14.63 -5.83 12.61
CA LYS A 121 -15.95 -6.47 12.52
C LYS A 121 -16.89 -6.13 13.69
N ASP A 122 -16.36 -6.20 14.93
CA ASP A 122 -17.16 -5.94 16.13
C ASP A 122 -17.50 -4.44 16.32
N LYS A 123 -16.75 -3.58 15.62
CA LYS A 123 -16.99 -2.13 15.54
C LYS A 123 -17.83 -1.74 14.30
N GLY A 124 -18.54 -2.69 13.69
CA GLY A 124 -19.35 -2.45 12.50
C GLY A 124 -18.53 -2.22 11.23
N GLY A 125 -17.30 -2.72 11.19
CA GLY A 125 -16.37 -2.54 10.06
C GLY A 125 -15.67 -1.18 10.02
N ALA A 126 -15.70 -0.38 11.10
CA ALA A 126 -15.18 0.97 11.13
C ALA A 126 -13.66 1.02 10.99
N LEU A 127 -13.15 1.60 9.91
CA LEU A 127 -11.73 1.96 9.72
C LEU A 127 -11.40 3.29 10.40
N GLY A 128 -12.42 4.05 10.82
CA GLY A 128 -12.27 5.39 11.37
C GLY A 128 -12.10 6.44 10.28
N LYS A 129 -11.48 7.54 10.67
CA LYS A 129 -11.17 8.68 9.80
C LYS A 129 -9.86 8.40 9.07
N VAL A 130 -9.93 8.29 7.76
CA VAL A 130 -8.81 7.88 6.89
C VAL A 130 -8.71 8.74 5.65
N ASN A 131 -7.50 8.82 5.11
CA ASN A 131 -7.18 9.43 3.83
C ASN A 131 -6.11 8.61 3.11
N PHE A 132 -5.78 8.96 1.85
CA PHE A 132 -4.63 8.38 1.15
C PHE A 132 -3.35 8.60 1.95
N GLY A 133 -2.53 7.56 2.05
CA GLY A 133 -1.30 7.55 2.86
C GLY A 133 -1.50 7.29 4.37
N ASP A 134 -2.73 7.16 4.87
CA ASP A 134 -2.99 6.75 6.27
C ASP A 134 -3.02 5.22 6.43
N LEU A 135 -3.33 4.52 5.36
CA LEU A 135 -3.40 3.07 5.30
C LEU A 135 -2.33 2.53 4.35
N ASP A 136 -1.94 1.28 4.58
CA ASP A 136 -1.09 0.53 3.66
C ASP A 136 -1.70 0.54 2.23
N SER A 137 -0.87 0.61 1.20
CA SER A 137 -1.29 0.68 -0.21
C SER A 137 -2.24 -0.44 -0.67
N LYS A 138 -2.26 -1.57 0.05
CA LYS A 138 -3.26 -2.63 -0.18
C LYS A 138 -4.71 -2.18 0.02
N TYR A 139 -4.94 -1.02 0.65
CA TYR A 139 -6.27 -0.39 0.82
C TYR A 139 -6.58 0.68 -0.23
N ASP A 140 -5.67 1.01 -1.14
CA ASP A 140 -5.86 2.09 -2.13
C ASP A 140 -7.11 1.90 -2.99
N GLU A 141 -7.41 0.66 -3.42
CA GLU A 141 -8.63 0.37 -4.19
C GLU A 141 -9.91 0.64 -3.38
N LEU A 142 -9.85 0.43 -2.07
CA LEU A 142 -10.95 0.70 -1.15
C LEU A 142 -11.15 2.21 -0.98
N LEU A 143 -10.07 2.98 -0.80
CA LEU A 143 -10.11 4.44 -0.74
C LEU A 143 -10.56 5.06 -2.08
N ASN A 144 -10.10 4.52 -3.20
CA ASN A 144 -10.53 4.93 -4.54
C ASN A 144 -12.03 4.70 -4.78
N ALA A 145 -12.57 3.60 -4.26
CA ALA A 145 -14.00 3.35 -4.31
C ALA A 145 -14.78 4.32 -3.40
N ALA A 146 -14.29 4.55 -2.16
CA ALA A 146 -14.90 5.47 -1.22
C ALA A 146 -14.92 6.92 -1.73
N LYS A 147 -13.86 7.37 -2.43
CA LYS A 147 -13.78 8.71 -3.05
C LYS A 147 -14.99 8.98 -3.98
N LYS A 148 -15.53 7.94 -4.64
CA LYS A 148 -16.64 8.05 -5.60
C LYS A 148 -18.03 8.03 -4.94
N LEU A 149 -18.12 7.61 -3.68
CA LEU A 149 -19.38 7.54 -2.95
C LEU A 149 -19.72 8.88 -2.29
N LYS A 150 -21.00 9.14 -2.11
CA LYS A 150 -21.50 10.20 -1.24
C LYS A 150 -21.62 9.69 0.19
N ASP A 151 -21.72 10.61 1.13
CA ASP A 151 -21.94 10.27 2.54
C ASP A 151 -23.24 9.47 2.70
N GLY A 152 -23.19 8.37 3.45
CA GLY A 152 -24.26 7.40 3.62
C GLY A 152 -24.43 6.42 2.48
N GLU A 153 -23.62 6.48 1.42
CA GLU A 153 -23.65 5.51 0.32
C GLU A 153 -22.69 4.35 0.54
N TYR A 154 -23.08 3.16 0.09
CA TYR A 154 -22.24 1.96 0.08
C TYR A 154 -21.91 1.53 -1.35
N SER A 155 -20.84 0.74 -1.50
CA SER A 155 -20.44 0.18 -2.79
C SER A 155 -21.50 -0.82 -3.29
N THR A 156 -21.94 -0.61 -4.53
CA THR A 156 -22.91 -1.49 -5.21
C THR A 156 -22.24 -2.59 -6.06
N SER A 157 -20.92 -2.65 -6.01
CA SER A 157 -20.10 -3.68 -6.66
C SER A 157 -19.01 -4.16 -5.72
N VAL A 158 -18.53 -5.37 -5.99
CA VAL A 158 -17.40 -5.97 -5.26
C VAL A 158 -16.13 -5.14 -5.47
N ILE A 159 -15.47 -4.78 -4.38
CA ILE A 159 -14.13 -4.16 -4.43
C ILE A 159 -13.12 -5.26 -4.13
N THR A 160 -12.12 -5.41 -4.99
CA THR A 160 -11.07 -6.43 -4.84
C THR A 160 -9.78 -5.77 -4.40
N THR A 161 -9.17 -6.30 -3.36
CA THR A 161 -7.84 -5.92 -2.88
C THR A 161 -6.98 -7.18 -2.68
N GLU A 162 -5.73 -7.03 -2.30
CA GLU A 162 -4.87 -8.16 -1.93
C GLU A 162 -5.38 -8.92 -0.70
N LEU A 163 -6.17 -8.28 0.16
CA LEU A 163 -6.76 -8.89 1.36
C LEU A 163 -7.98 -9.75 1.06
N GLY A 164 -8.63 -9.53 -0.09
CA GLY A 164 -9.86 -10.21 -0.48
C GLY A 164 -10.89 -9.29 -1.13
N TYR A 165 -12.14 -9.54 -0.83
CA TYR A 165 -13.30 -8.87 -1.44
C TYR A 165 -14.03 -8.03 -0.40
N HIS A 166 -14.36 -6.79 -0.78
CA HIS A 166 -14.93 -5.83 0.16
C HIS A 166 -16.25 -5.25 -0.32
N VAL A 167 -17.08 -4.90 0.66
CA VAL A 167 -18.12 -3.87 0.56
C VAL A 167 -17.74 -2.75 1.49
N ILE A 168 -17.92 -1.50 1.07
CA ILE A 168 -17.66 -0.32 1.89
C ILE A 168 -18.92 0.52 2.05
N LEU A 169 -18.98 1.23 3.16
CA LEU A 169 -19.93 2.32 3.44
C LEU A 169 -19.12 3.57 3.71
N LYS A 170 -19.36 4.63 2.95
CA LYS A 170 -18.84 5.95 3.28
C LYS A 170 -19.75 6.63 4.28
N VAL A 171 -19.29 6.74 5.51
CA VAL A 171 -20.09 7.33 6.59
C VAL A 171 -20.13 8.86 6.47
N LYS A 172 -18.95 9.47 6.27
CA LYS A 172 -18.81 10.92 6.26
C LYS A 172 -17.57 11.37 5.47
N SER A 173 -17.68 12.50 4.80
CA SER A 173 -16.58 13.23 4.19
C SER A 173 -16.24 14.47 5.01
N TYR A 174 -14.98 14.86 5.04
CA TYR A 174 -14.47 16.08 5.64
C TYR A 174 -13.90 16.99 4.56
N GLU A 175 -13.86 18.28 4.85
CA GLU A 175 -13.24 19.24 3.96
C GLU A 175 -11.73 18.94 3.82
N LYS A 176 -11.21 19.17 2.61
CA LYS A 176 -9.78 19.05 2.34
C LYS A 176 -9.04 20.17 3.09
N ASP A 177 -8.00 19.79 3.79
CA ASP A 177 -7.14 20.71 4.50
C ASP A 177 -6.29 21.55 3.50
N THR A 178 -5.63 22.58 4.00
CA THR A 178 -4.79 23.47 3.18
C THR A 178 -3.58 22.73 2.60
N LEU A 179 -3.03 23.26 1.51
CA LEU A 179 -1.79 22.72 0.94
C LEU A 179 -0.64 22.73 1.95
N GLU A 180 -0.55 23.78 2.77
CA GLU A 180 0.48 23.91 3.80
C GLU A 180 0.44 22.75 4.80
N ASN A 181 -0.75 22.41 5.28
CA ASN A 181 -0.95 21.31 6.24
C ASN A 181 -0.78 19.91 5.61
N LEU A 182 -1.08 19.76 4.32
CA LEU A 182 -0.98 18.48 3.62
C LEU A 182 0.37 18.28 2.90
N LYS A 183 1.25 19.29 2.88
CA LYS A 183 2.48 19.26 2.06
C LYS A 183 3.36 18.05 2.37
N ASP A 184 3.64 17.81 3.64
CA ASP A 184 4.53 16.71 4.06
C ASP A 184 3.94 15.35 3.68
N LYS A 185 2.66 15.14 3.93
CA LYS A 185 1.93 13.92 3.56
C LYS A 185 1.90 13.70 2.04
N ILE A 186 1.72 14.77 1.27
CA ILE A 186 1.77 14.70 -0.21
C ILE A 186 3.18 14.32 -0.67
N VAL A 187 4.22 14.91 -0.08
CA VAL A 187 5.61 14.59 -0.40
C VAL A 187 5.90 13.11 -0.10
N GLU A 188 5.47 12.59 1.04
CA GLU A 188 5.60 11.17 1.39
C GLU A 188 4.89 10.27 0.37
N THR A 189 3.63 10.57 0.06
CA THR A 189 2.84 9.80 -0.92
C THR A 189 3.49 9.81 -2.31
N LEU A 190 4.00 10.96 -2.76
CA LEU A 190 4.69 11.08 -4.04
C LEU A 190 6.04 10.38 -4.04
N ALA A 191 6.77 10.40 -2.91
CA ALA A 191 8.03 9.69 -2.75
C ALA A 191 7.82 8.17 -2.81
N GLU A 192 6.79 7.62 -2.18
CA GLU A 192 6.42 6.21 -2.29
C GLU A 192 6.09 5.82 -3.75
N LYS A 193 5.31 6.64 -4.45
CA LYS A 193 5.03 6.44 -5.89
C LYS A 193 6.31 6.49 -6.73
N TYR A 194 7.23 7.41 -6.41
CA TYR A 194 8.53 7.48 -7.05
C TYR A 194 9.36 6.22 -6.81
N ILE A 195 9.43 5.72 -5.59
CA ILE A 195 10.13 4.48 -5.21
C ILE A 195 9.53 3.29 -5.98
N SER A 196 8.23 3.13 -5.95
CA SER A 196 7.53 2.05 -6.65
C SER A 196 7.81 2.05 -8.16
N LYS A 197 7.75 3.21 -8.80
CA LYS A 197 8.04 3.38 -10.23
C LYS A 197 9.50 3.11 -10.58
N ASN A 198 10.42 3.37 -9.65
CA ASN A 198 11.87 3.29 -9.86
C ASN A 198 12.53 2.16 -9.05
N GLN A 199 11.78 1.15 -8.61
CA GLN A 199 12.23 0.09 -7.69
C GLN A 199 13.56 -0.58 -8.09
N ASN A 200 13.83 -0.70 -9.38
CA ASN A 200 15.07 -1.31 -9.89
C ASN A 200 16.29 -0.39 -9.82
N SER A 201 16.10 0.91 -9.67
CA SER A 201 17.18 1.91 -9.77
C SER A 201 17.30 2.84 -8.56
N VAL A 202 16.23 3.02 -7.80
CA VAL A 202 16.19 4.02 -6.73
C VAL A 202 17.25 3.80 -5.66
N GLY A 203 17.48 2.56 -5.25
CA GLY A 203 18.51 2.22 -4.25
C GLY A 203 19.92 2.55 -4.72
N LEU A 204 20.23 2.25 -5.99
CA LEU A 204 21.52 2.61 -6.58
C LEU A 204 21.69 4.11 -6.71
N ASN A 205 20.66 4.81 -7.14
CA ASN A 205 20.66 6.27 -7.30
C ASN A 205 20.80 6.97 -5.94
N ALA A 206 20.12 6.51 -4.89
CA ALA A 206 20.24 7.01 -3.54
C ALA A 206 21.67 6.82 -3.01
N LEU A 207 22.25 5.64 -3.19
CA LEU A 207 23.63 5.34 -2.79
C LEU A 207 24.65 6.27 -3.47
N GLN A 208 24.51 6.50 -4.77
CA GLN A 208 25.37 7.42 -5.52
C GLN A 208 25.20 8.86 -5.06
N HIS A 209 23.95 9.29 -4.80
CA HIS A 209 23.62 10.62 -4.32
C HIS A 209 24.35 10.92 -3.00
N TYR A 210 24.14 10.06 -1.99
CA TYR A 210 24.74 10.28 -0.66
C TYR A 210 26.25 10.13 -0.64
N ARG A 211 26.83 9.23 -1.44
CA ARG A 211 28.29 9.17 -1.59
C ARG A 211 28.87 10.47 -2.11
N LYS A 212 28.22 11.08 -3.08
CA LYS A 212 28.65 12.37 -3.63
C LYS A 212 28.43 13.49 -2.61
N GLU A 213 27.28 13.51 -1.96
CA GLU A 213 26.91 14.53 -0.97
C GLU A 213 27.87 14.54 0.23
N TYR A 214 28.21 13.36 0.75
CA TYR A 214 29.12 13.23 1.89
C TYR A 214 30.60 13.12 1.50
N GLY A 215 30.96 13.30 0.24
CA GLY A 215 32.33 13.26 -0.24
C GLY A 215 33.04 11.93 0.01
N MET A 216 32.31 10.82 -0.03
CA MET A 216 32.88 9.49 0.19
C MET A 216 33.75 9.06 -0.98
N GLU A 217 35.07 8.90 -0.72
CA GLU A 217 36.02 8.43 -1.70
C GLU A 217 36.54 7.03 -1.35
N ILE A 218 36.67 6.19 -2.36
CA ILE A 218 37.34 4.89 -2.23
C ILE A 218 38.83 5.13 -2.48
N GLN A 219 39.63 4.92 -1.44
CA GLN A 219 41.09 5.20 -1.48
C GLN A 219 41.89 4.08 -2.16
N ASP A 220 41.41 2.83 -2.10
CA ASP A 220 42.05 1.69 -2.74
C ASP A 220 41.65 1.63 -4.22
N ASP A 221 42.66 1.67 -5.11
CA ASP A 221 42.41 1.70 -6.56
C ASP A 221 41.78 0.42 -7.11
N GLU A 222 42.07 -0.74 -6.54
CA GLU A 222 41.45 -2.01 -6.97
C GLU A 222 40.00 -2.07 -6.54
N ILE A 223 39.66 -1.69 -5.32
CA ILE A 223 38.29 -1.57 -4.82
C ILE A 223 37.52 -0.53 -5.64
N LYS A 224 38.13 0.60 -5.95
CA LYS A 224 37.54 1.65 -6.78
C LYS A 224 37.19 1.15 -8.17
N LYS A 225 38.07 0.36 -8.79
CA LYS A 225 37.84 -0.26 -10.11
C LYS A 225 36.73 -1.30 -10.06
N GLN A 226 36.74 -2.18 -9.06
CA GLN A 226 35.70 -3.20 -8.88
C GLN A 226 34.33 -2.53 -8.65
N TYR A 227 34.29 -1.47 -7.84
CA TYR A 227 33.07 -0.71 -7.61
C TYR A 227 32.57 0.00 -8.89
N SER A 228 33.47 0.58 -9.67
CA SER A 228 33.10 1.21 -10.96
C SER A 228 32.49 0.19 -11.94
N ASN A 229 33.09 -1.02 -12.02
CA ASN A 229 32.56 -2.10 -12.84
C ASN A 229 31.18 -2.58 -12.33
N TYR A 230 31.01 -2.69 -11.01
CA TYR A 230 29.71 -3.01 -10.41
C TYR A 230 28.64 -2.00 -10.79
N LEU A 231 28.95 -0.68 -10.68
CA LEU A 231 28.00 0.38 -11.06
C LEU A 231 27.62 0.32 -12.53
N GLN A 232 28.60 0.13 -13.43
CA GLN A 232 28.34 0.02 -14.87
C GLN A 232 27.42 -1.16 -15.20
N ASN A 233 27.71 -2.32 -14.61
CA ASN A 233 26.90 -3.52 -14.81
C ASN A 233 25.48 -3.37 -14.25
N ALA A 234 25.33 -2.77 -13.08
CA ALA A 234 24.03 -2.50 -12.47
C ALA A 234 23.20 -1.52 -13.32
N LEU A 235 23.82 -0.44 -13.81
CA LEU A 235 23.14 0.53 -14.70
C LEU A 235 22.74 -0.09 -16.04
N ALA A 236 23.60 -0.94 -16.63
CA ALA A 236 23.28 -1.68 -17.85
C ALA A 236 22.09 -2.65 -17.66
N SER A 237 22.06 -3.35 -16.53
CA SER A 237 20.96 -4.25 -16.17
C SER A 237 19.62 -3.49 -15.99
N ILE A 238 19.66 -2.32 -15.35
CA ILE A 238 18.48 -1.46 -15.18
C ILE A 238 17.98 -0.96 -16.54
N ALA A 239 18.88 -0.51 -17.41
CA ALA A 239 18.53 -0.04 -18.74
C ALA A 239 17.86 -1.12 -19.60
N SER A 240 18.38 -2.36 -19.52
CA SER A 240 17.80 -3.50 -20.24
C SER A 240 16.43 -3.92 -19.68
N ALA A 241 16.24 -3.88 -18.37
CA ALA A 241 14.96 -4.17 -17.72
C ALA A 241 13.87 -3.16 -18.14
N ASN A 242 14.22 -1.86 -18.17
CA ASN A 242 13.30 -0.81 -18.58
C ASN A 242 12.92 -0.88 -20.07
N SER A 243 13.81 -1.38 -20.95
CA SER A 243 13.53 -1.55 -22.36
C SER A 243 12.62 -2.74 -22.68
N SER A 244 12.55 -3.73 -21.80
CA SER A 244 11.68 -4.92 -21.96
C SER A 244 10.24 -4.69 -21.48
N THR A 245 10.01 -3.65 -20.68
CA THR A 245 8.67 -3.29 -20.14
C THR A 245 7.88 -2.36 -21.07
N THR A 246 8.47 -1.88 -22.16
CA THR A 246 7.87 -0.92 -23.12
C THR A 246 7.38 -1.61 -24.42
N LYS A 247 7.27 -2.92 -24.41
CA LYS A 247 6.65 -3.73 -25.49
C LYS A 247 5.39 -4.39 -24.92
#